data_cadf314c90180ccb62cb0db03c4f3c3f
#
_entry.id   cadf314c90180ccb62cb0db03c4f3c3f
#
_cell.length_a   1.000
_cell.length_b   1.000
_cell.length_c   1.000
_cell.angle_alpha   90.00
_cell.angle_beta   90.00
_cell.angle_gamma   90.00
#
_symmetry.space_group_name_H-M   'P 1'
#
loop_
_entity.id
_entity.type
_entity.pdbx_description
1 polymer ?
#
loop_
_entity_poly.entity_id
_entity_poly.type
_entity_poly.pdbx_seq_one_letter_code
_entity_poly.pdbx_strand_id
1 'polypeptide(L)'
;MAAVFVSNVGPLVSKAPCVGASTARRPGRAATLKRRATTTEASTLGCSYTYLGGNSFWTEMKASGVKVLCDPWLVGDLTFFDLPALYTGRKASLAGDKDWMSEAPDVILLSQGWEDHCHRPTLRRMPKDIPVVGSPTAADVARELGFTNVTALRANARVTVRPRADTAAAGEALSIVAVEGALVGPPWSTREAGFFLADGAEGARLYYEPHCSYVPESVKAGLRAVGGTVDAVITPVRSVDVVGFPLVSGGQSAADLLECLGRPRLVIPLRNGELEQEGVSVGLIGTDGTTGEGFAALCDERFGVGKVKVEMPTPGVEIVI
;
A
#
# COMPACT_ATOMS: atom_id res chain seq x y z
N MET A 1 -28.16 6.25 -5.09
CA MET A 1 -27.19 6.56 -4.01
C MET A 1 -26.73 5.24 -3.44
N ALA A 2 -25.57 4.73 -3.86
CA ALA A 2 -25.00 3.53 -3.28
C ALA A 2 -24.28 3.92 -1.98
N ALA A 3 -24.69 3.34 -0.86
CA ALA A 3 -24.05 3.57 0.43
C ALA A 3 -22.88 2.60 0.57
N VAL A 4 -21.67 3.15 0.66
CA VAL A 4 -20.50 2.35 1.09
C VAL A 4 -20.65 2.15 2.60
N PHE A 5 -20.92 0.91 3.02
CA PHE A 5 -20.96 0.57 4.43
C PHE A 5 -19.53 0.46 4.96
N VAL A 6 -19.08 1.47 5.69
CA VAL A 6 -17.87 1.40 6.50
C VAL A 6 -18.26 0.84 7.86
N SER A 7 -17.97 -0.45 8.12
CA SER A 7 -18.13 -1.04 9.45
C SER A 7 -16.83 -0.85 10.23
N ASN A 8 -16.87 0.02 11.23
CA ASN A 8 -15.75 0.25 12.13
C ASN A 8 -15.75 -0.86 13.18
N VAL A 9 -14.81 -1.79 13.11
CA VAL A 9 -14.61 -2.83 14.13
C VAL A 9 -13.51 -2.33 15.07
N GLY A 10 -13.85 -2.13 16.34
CA GLY A 10 -12.98 -1.61 17.38
C GLY A 10 -11.67 -2.40 17.59
N PRO A 11 -10.82 -1.99 18.55
CA PRO A 11 -9.46 -2.49 18.70
C PRO A 11 -9.42 -4.00 18.92
N LEU A 12 -8.48 -4.68 18.25
CA LEU A 12 -8.21 -6.11 18.37
C LEU A 12 -7.67 -6.45 19.77
N VAL A 13 -8.56 -6.80 20.71
CA VAL A 13 -8.18 -7.37 22.01
C VAL A 13 -8.08 -8.88 21.82
N SER A 14 -6.86 -9.41 21.88
CA SER A 14 -6.56 -10.83 21.91
C SER A 14 -7.05 -11.45 23.21
N LYS A 15 -8.09 -12.28 23.19
CA LYS A 15 -8.37 -13.25 24.24
C LYS A 15 -7.79 -14.60 23.85
N ALA A 16 -6.81 -15.05 24.62
CA ALA A 16 -6.29 -16.41 24.53
C ALA A 16 -7.38 -17.42 24.97
N PRO A 17 -7.55 -18.54 24.26
CA PRO A 17 -8.42 -19.61 24.74
C PRO A 17 -7.68 -20.55 25.69
N CYS A 18 -8.34 -20.87 26.80
CA CYS A 18 -7.93 -21.89 27.77
C CYS A 18 -7.98 -23.29 27.17
N VAL A 19 -6.98 -24.08 27.55
CA VAL A 19 -6.79 -25.49 27.21
C VAL A 19 -7.88 -26.35 27.87
N GLY A 20 -8.53 -27.21 27.08
CA GLY A 20 -9.37 -28.29 27.54
C GLY A 20 -9.04 -29.59 26.81
N ALA A 21 -8.68 -30.62 27.57
CA ALA A 21 -8.11 -31.89 27.11
C ALA A 21 -9.14 -32.92 26.64
N SER A 22 -8.65 -33.82 25.77
CA SER A 22 -8.99 -35.24 25.61
C SER A 22 -10.33 -35.66 24.99
N THR A 23 -10.28 -36.37 23.84
CA THR A 23 -10.40 -37.86 23.82
C THR A 23 -10.15 -38.40 22.40
N ALA A 24 -9.43 -39.52 22.34
CA ALA A 24 -9.08 -40.27 21.15
C ALA A 24 -10.27 -40.97 20.50
N ARG A 25 -10.31 -40.99 19.14
CA ARG A 25 -11.01 -42.03 18.36
C ARG A 25 -10.24 -42.45 17.10
N ARG A 26 -10.35 -43.74 16.81
CA ARG A 26 -9.61 -44.60 15.89
C ARG A 26 -9.76 -44.25 14.38
N PRO A 27 -8.86 -44.81 13.53
CA PRO A 27 -8.72 -44.37 12.14
C PRO A 27 -9.73 -45.06 11.20
N GLY A 28 -10.33 -44.28 10.30
CA GLY A 28 -11.14 -44.71 9.20
C GLY A 28 -10.44 -44.49 7.87
N ARG A 29 -10.47 -45.49 7.02
CA ARG A 29 -9.95 -45.70 5.67
C ARG A 29 -9.74 -44.42 4.82
N ALA A 30 -8.53 -44.27 4.29
CA ALA A 30 -8.18 -43.33 3.23
C ALA A 30 -8.95 -43.63 1.92
N ALA A 31 -9.78 -42.69 1.50
CA ALA A 31 -10.23 -42.61 0.12
C ALA A 31 -9.33 -41.61 -0.63
N THR A 32 -8.52 -42.15 -1.55
CA THR A 32 -7.65 -41.35 -2.43
C THR A 32 -8.50 -40.63 -3.46
N LEU A 33 -8.92 -39.40 -3.18
CA LEU A 33 -9.49 -38.52 -4.18
C LEU A 33 -8.36 -37.93 -5.01
N LYS A 34 -8.21 -38.38 -6.24
CA LYS A 34 -7.38 -37.73 -7.26
C LYS A 34 -7.89 -36.32 -7.50
N ARG A 35 -7.18 -35.35 -6.97
CA ARG A 35 -7.38 -33.94 -7.23
C ARG A 35 -6.99 -33.62 -8.67
N ARG A 36 -7.98 -33.54 -9.55
CA ARG A 36 -7.84 -33.04 -10.93
C ARG A 36 -7.65 -31.54 -10.81
N ALA A 37 -6.41 -31.09 -10.97
CA ALA A 37 -6.11 -29.65 -11.03
C ALA A 37 -6.77 -29.06 -12.29
N THR A 38 -7.76 -28.25 -12.10
CA THR A 38 -8.32 -27.39 -13.16
C THR A 38 -7.56 -26.07 -13.12
N THR A 39 -6.81 -25.81 -14.17
CA THR A 39 -5.93 -24.65 -14.38
C THR A 39 -6.70 -23.34 -14.64
N THR A 40 -7.97 -23.24 -14.30
CA THR A 40 -8.81 -22.07 -14.62
C THR A 40 -9.15 -21.19 -13.41
N GLU A 41 -8.82 -21.60 -12.17
CA GLU A 41 -9.19 -20.83 -10.97
C GLU A 41 -8.10 -19.83 -10.50
N ALA A 42 -6.89 -19.89 -11.05
CA ALA A 42 -5.79 -19.03 -10.61
C ALA A 42 -5.93 -17.55 -11.01
N SER A 43 -6.84 -17.20 -11.93
CA SER A 43 -6.98 -15.82 -12.45
C SER A 43 -7.96 -14.93 -11.65
N THR A 44 -8.75 -15.49 -10.73
CA THR A 44 -9.76 -14.73 -9.97
C THR A 44 -9.31 -14.33 -8.56
N LEU A 45 -8.18 -14.84 -8.09
CA LEU A 45 -7.71 -14.64 -6.72
C LEU A 45 -6.54 -13.62 -6.60
N GLY A 46 -6.01 -13.13 -7.72
CA GLY A 46 -4.91 -12.19 -7.77
C GLY A 46 -5.32 -10.73 -7.65
N CYS A 47 -4.37 -9.85 -7.90
CA CYS A 47 -4.63 -8.42 -8.11
C CYS A 47 -3.75 -7.89 -9.24
N SER A 48 -4.11 -6.75 -9.80
CA SER A 48 -3.24 -5.99 -10.71
C SER A 48 -2.68 -4.76 -10.01
N TYR A 49 -1.47 -4.38 -10.38
CA TYR A 49 -0.79 -3.19 -9.90
C TYR A 49 -0.29 -2.39 -11.09
N THR A 50 -0.57 -1.09 -11.13
CA THR A 50 -0.04 -0.17 -12.15
C THR A 50 0.58 1.03 -11.47
N TYR A 51 1.87 1.20 -11.66
CA TYR A 51 2.62 2.33 -11.13
C TYR A 51 2.31 3.61 -11.91
N LEU A 52 2.02 4.72 -11.22
CA LEU A 52 1.64 6.00 -11.81
C LEU A 52 2.68 7.11 -11.57
N GLY A 53 3.84 6.75 -11.01
CA GLY A 53 4.93 7.67 -10.68
C GLY A 53 4.86 8.26 -9.27
N GLY A 54 6.02 8.60 -8.70
CA GLY A 54 6.13 9.03 -7.29
C GLY A 54 5.67 7.95 -6.33
N ASN A 55 4.75 8.30 -5.43
CA ASN A 55 4.11 7.34 -4.52
C ASN A 55 2.79 6.78 -5.08
N SER A 56 2.40 7.22 -6.31
CA SER A 56 1.08 6.94 -6.87
C SER A 56 1.03 5.58 -7.55
N PHE A 57 -0.04 4.81 -7.28
CA PHE A 57 -0.35 3.60 -8.03
C PHE A 57 -1.85 3.31 -8.04
N TRP A 58 -2.24 2.48 -9.01
CA TRP A 58 -3.56 1.90 -9.14
C TRP A 58 -3.48 0.40 -8.86
N THR A 59 -4.43 -0.15 -8.15
CA THR A 59 -4.57 -1.61 -8.00
C THR A 59 -6.04 -2.03 -8.12
N GLU A 60 -6.27 -3.16 -8.78
CA GLU A 60 -7.57 -3.79 -8.86
C GLU A 60 -7.52 -5.14 -8.17
N MET A 61 -8.30 -5.28 -7.13
CA MET A 61 -8.40 -6.46 -6.29
C MET A 61 -9.43 -7.41 -6.90
N LYS A 62 -8.99 -8.57 -7.43
CA LYS A 62 -9.83 -9.39 -8.33
C LYS A 62 -10.95 -10.16 -7.62
N ALA A 63 -10.78 -10.54 -6.33
CA ALA A 63 -11.81 -11.25 -5.58
C ALA A 63 -12.98 -10.34 -5.20
N SER A 64 -12.71 -9.13 -4.75
CA SER A 64 -13.74 -8.13 -4.41
C SER A 64 -14.18 -7.29 -5.59
N GLY A 65 -13.35 -7.16 -6.63
CA GLY A 65 -13.54 -6.21 -7.74
C GLY A 65 -13.24 -4.78 -7.37
N VAL A 66 -12.68 -4.50 -6.19
CA VAL A 66 -12.42 -3.14 -5.71
C VAL A 66 -11.21 -2.54 -6.41
N LYS A 67 -11.39 -1.32 -6.93
CA LYS A 67 -10.35 -0.50 -7.55
C LYS A 67 -9.87 0.55 -6.57
N VAL A 68 -8.58 0.52 -6.25
CA VAL A 68 -7.94 1.41 -5.29
C VAL A 68 -6.95 2.33 -6.00
N LEU A 69 -7.06 3.62 -5.78
CA LEU A 69 -6.09 4.62 -6.20
C LEU A 69 -5.32 5.10 -4.98
N CYS A 70 -4.02 4.83 -4.94
CA CYS A 70 -3.15 5.14 -3.81
C CYS A 70 -2.33 6.41 -4.06
N ASP A 71 -2.28 7.30 -3.07
CA ASP A 71 -1.46 8.53 -3.02
C ASP A 71 -1.40 9.27 -4.39
N PRO A 72 -2.55 9.71 -4.95
CA PRO A 72 -2.63 10.14 -6.33
C PRO A 72 -1.95 11.49 -6.57
N TRP A 73 -0.93 11.46 -7.42
CA TRP A 73 -0.37 12.63 -8.10
C TRP A 73 -0.47 12.39 -9.61
N LEU A 74 -1.51 12.92 -10.25
CA LEU A 74 -1.86 12.62 -11.65
C LEU A 74 -1.76 13.83 -12.58
N VAL A 75 -1.62 15.05 -12.03
CA VAL A 75 -1.59 16.28 -12.81
C VAL A 75 -0.61 17.29 -12.21
N GLY A 76 0.04 18.07 -13.06
CA GLY A 76 0.90 19.19 -12.65
C GLY A 76 2.15 18.79 -11.90
N ASP A 77 2.85 19.79 -11.40
CA ASP A 77 4.10 19.66 -10.67
C ASP A 77 3.82 19.47 -9.17
N LEU A 78 4.72 18.77 -8.48
CA LEU A 78 4.74 18.68 -7.03
C LEU A 78 5.50 19.88 -6.46
N THR A 79 4.85 20.61 -5.57
CA THR A 79 5.49 21.67 -4.80
C THR A 79 5.14 21.49 -3.33
N PHE A 80 6.08 21.80 -2.43
CA PHE A 80 5.80 21.84 -1.01
C PHE A 80 5.45 23.26 -0.57
N PHE A 81 4.38 23.39 0.25
CA PHE A 81 3.93 24.68 0.81
C PHE A 81 3.53 25.73 -0.23
N ASP A 82 3.12 25.29 -1.45
CA ASP A 82 2.88 26.18 -2.59
C ASP A 82 4.08 27.12 -2.93
N LEU A 83 5.32 26.67 -2.65
CA LEU A 83 6.56 27.40 -2.86
C LEU A 83 7.44 26.72 -3.93
N PRO A 84 7.19 26.94 -5.23
CA PRO A 84 7.95 26.29 -6.31
C PRO A 84 9.44 26.64 -6.31
N ALA A 85 9.82 27.82 -5.82
CA ALA A 85 11.24 28.18 -5.66
C ALA A 85 11.95 27.36 -4.56
N LEU A 86 11.21 26.85 -3.57
CA LEU A 86 11.75 25.95 -2.56
C LEU A 86 12.00 24.58 -3.15
N TYR A 87 10.96 23.98 -3.77
CA TYR A 87 11.01 22.66 -4.39
C TYR A 87 9.93 22.54 -5.46
N THR A 88 10.34 22.05 -6.63
CA THR A 88 9.44 21.60 -7.69
C THR A 88 9.90 20.23 -8.17
N GLY A 89 9.02 19.25 -8.09
CA GLY A 89 9.22 17.91 -8.62
C GLY A 89 8.34 17.67 -9.84
N ARG A 90 8.91 17.07 -10.89
CA ARG A 90 8.19 16.62 -12.08
C ARG A 90 8.43 15.15 -12.29
N LYS A 91 7.41 14.44 -12.73
CA LYS A 91 7.59 13.03 -13.13
C LYS A 91 8.38 12.97 -14.41
N ALA A 92 9.49 12.23 -14.42
CA ALA A 92 10.34 12.03 -15.58
C ALA A 92 9.62 11.31 -16.74
N SER A 93 8.59 10.50 -16.41
CA SER A 93 7.72 9.86 -17.40
C SER A 93 6.27 9.86 -16.92
N LEU A 94 5.35 10.08 -17.85
CA LEU A 94 3.92 9.90 -17.60
C LEU A 94 3.57 8.40 -17.58
N ALA A 95 2.49 8.06 -16.90
CA ALA A 95 2.02 6.69 -16.78
C ALA A 95 1.28 6.21 -18.05
N GLY A 96 1.98 6.17 -19.20
CA GLY A 96 1.42 5.79 -20.49
C GLY A 96 0.45 6.85 -21.05
N ASP A 97 -0.29 6.47 -22.10
CA ASP A 97 -1.25 7.36 -22.77
C ASP A 97 -2.64 7.39 -22.10
N LYS A 98 -2.84 6.61 -21.04
CA LYS A 98 -4.11 6.50 -20.34
C LYS A 98 -4.38 7.73 -19.48
N ASP A 99 -5.55 8.33 -19.64
CA ASP A 99 -6.03 9.40 -18.76
C ASP A 99 -6.53 8.82 -17.41
N TRP A 100 -5.62 8.71 -16.46
CA TRP A 100 -5.93 8.21 -15.13
C TRP A 100 -6.87 9.13 -14.32
N MET A 101 -7.03 10.39 -14.72
CA MET A 101 -8.01 11.30 -14.09
C MET A 101 -9.45 10.95 -14.45
N SER A 102 -9.67 10.29 -15.61
CA SER A 102 -11.00 9.83 -16.02
C SER A 102 -11.41 8.49 -15.41
N GLU A 103 -10.46 7.77 -14.81
CA GLU A 103 -10.75 6.51 -14.12
C GLU A 103 -11.51 6.76 -12.81
N ALA A 104 -12.46 5.88 -12.52
CA ALA A 104 -13.27 5.96 -11.31
C ALA A 104 -12.85 4.89 -10.30
N PRO A 105 -12.00 5.21 -9.31
CA PRO A 105 -11.70 4.28 -8.24
C PRO A 105 -12.91 4.08 -7.31
N ASP A 106 -12.99 2.92 -6.68
CA ASP A 106 -13.97 2.67 -5.62
C ASP A 106 -13.55 3.34 -4.31
N VAL A 107 -12.24 3.50 -4.12
CA VAL A 107 -11.65 4.17 -2.96
C VAL A 107 -10.33 4.84 -3.31
N ILE A 108 -10.08 6.01 -2.74
CA ILE A 108 -8.78 6.66 -2.69
C ILE A 108 -8.13 6.31 -1.35
N LEU A 109 -6.92 5.76 -1.39
CA LEU A 109 -6.12 5.45 -0.19
C LEU A 109 -5.00 6.48 -0.06
N LEU A 110 -4.94 7.17 1.09
CA LEU A 110 -3.96 8.22 1.35
C LEU A 110 -3.12 7.87 2.57
N SER A 111 -1.82 7.68 2.36
CA SER A 111 -0.92 7.24 3.42
C SER A 111 -0.53 8.36 4.38
N GLN A 112 -0.42 9.59 3.88
CA GLN A 112 0.08 10.75 4.62
C GLN A 112 -0.59 12.04 4.16
N GLY A 113 -0.53 13.09 5.01
CA GLY A 113 -1.08 14.40 4.69
C GLY A 113 -0.17 15.33 3.86
N TRP A 114 1.06 14.90 3.53
CA TRP A 114 2.00 15.68 2.75
C TRP A 114 1.69 15.71 1.25
N GLU A 115 2.20 16.73 0.54
CA GLU A 115 1.84 17.04 -0.85
C GLU A 115 2.21 15.93 -1.84
N ASP A 116 3.24 15.15 -1.58
CA ASP A 116 3.68 14.02 -2.40
C ASP A 116 2.81 12.75 -2.22
N HIS A 117 1.90 12.76 -1.23
CA HIS A 117 0.88 11.72 -0.96
C HIS A 117 -0.54 12.27 -1.12
N CYS A 118 -0.79 13.48 -0.65
CA CYS A 118 -2.04 14.22 -0.80
C CYS A 118 -1.90 15.33 -1.83
N HIS A 119 -1.60 14.98 -3.09
CA HIS A 119 -1.38 15.99 -4.13
C HIS A 119 -2.63 16.84 -4.36
N ARG A 120 -2.68 18.01 -3.75
CA ARG A 120 -3.85 18.89 -3.73
C ARG A 120 -4.39 19.23 -5.12
N PRO A 121 -3.55 19.54 -6.15
CA PRO A 121 -4.05 19.80 -7.51
C PRO A 121 -4.77 18.60 -8.13
N THR A 122 -4.30 17.37 -7.90
CA THR A 122 -5.01 16.15 -8.32
C THR A 122 -6.32 15.98 -7.54
N LEU A 123 -6.26 16.00 -6.21
CA LEU A 123 -7.41 15.76 -5.35
C LEU A 123 -8.52 16.80 -5.55
N ARG A 124 -8.18 18.08 -5.85
CA ARG A 124 -9.17 19.12 -6.17
C ARG A 124 -10.01 18.79 -7.40
N ARG A 125 -9.45 18.12 -8.39
CA ARG A 125 -10.11 17.76 -9.66
C ARG A 125 -10.95 16.48 -9.56
N MET A 126 -10.73 15.65 -8.54
CA MET A 126 -11.46 14.39 -8.38
C MET A 126 -12.87 14.60 -7.85
N PRO A 127 -13.85 13.74 -8.25
CA PRO A 127 -15.20 13.74 -7.69
C PRO A 127 -15.18 13.58 -6.17
N LYS A 128 -15.97 14.42 -5.45
CA LYS A 128 -15.91 14.52 -3.99
C LYS A 128 -16.73 13.45 -3.26
N ASP A 129 -17.50 12.67 -3.99
CA ASP A 129 -18.26 11.51 -3.51
C ASP A 129 -17.45 10.20 -3.50
N ILE A 130 -16.24 10.20 -4.10
CA ILE A 130 -15.35 9.04 -4.00
C ILE A 130 -14.94 8.85 -2.54
N PRO A 131 -15.11 7.64 -1.98
CA PRO A 131 -14.65 7.32 -0.64
C PRO A 131 -13.14 7.53 -0.50
N VAL A 132 -12.73 8.16 0.60
CA VAL A 132 -11.32 8.33 0.96
C VAL A 132 -11.05 7.59 2.27
N VAL A 133 -10.05 6.75 2.28
CA VAL A 133 -9.48 6.11 3.47
C VAL A 133 -8.05 6.62 3.62
N GLY A 134 -7.67 7.08 4.79
CA GLY A 134 -6.30 7.59 4.95
C GLY A 134 -5.86 7.69 6.40
N SER A 135 -4.57 8.03 6.58
CA SER A 135 -4.06 8.42 7.89
C SER A 135 -4.89 9.60 8.45
N PRO A 136 -4.87 9.87 9.75
CA PRO A 136 -5.58 11.01 10.32
C PRO A 136 -5.26 12.34 9.62
N THR A 137 -3.98 12.61 9.35
CA THR A 137 -3.51 13.83 8.67
C THR A 137 -4.02 13.91 7.23
N ALA A 138 -3.95 12.79 6.49
CA ALA A 138 -4.46 12.70 5.12
C ALA A 138 -5.99 12.87 5.06
N ALA A 139 -6.70 12.29 6.02
CA ALA A 139 -8.15 12.44 6.11
C ALA A 139 -8.57 13.90 6.37
N ASP A 140 -7.80 14.65 7.15
CA ASP A 140 -8.06 16.07 7.37
C ASP A 140 -7.85 16.89 6.09
N VAL A 141 -6.78 16.61 5.32
CA VAL A 141 -6.57 17.21 3.99
C VAL A 141 -7.72 16.86 3.05
N ALA A 142 -8.18 15.62 3.02
CA ALA A 142 -9.29 15.22 2.16
C ALA A 142 -10.59 15.97 2.51
N ARG A 143 -10.91 16.13 3.80
CA ARG A 143 -12.08 16.92 4.26
C ARG A 143 -11.95 18.39 3.88
N GLU A 144 -10.77 18.99 4.07
CA GLU A 144 -10.47 20.37 3.65
C GLU A 144 -10.72 20.56 2.14
N LEU A 145 -10.38 19.56 1.32
CA LEU A 145 -10.58 19.56 -0.11
C LEU A 145 -12.02 19.23 -0.56
N GLY A 146 -12.94 19.02 0.39
CA GLY A 146 -14.38 18.86 0.16
C GLY A 146 -14.85 17.44 -0.10
N PHE A 147 -14.03 16.39 0.15
CA PHE A 147 -14.50 15.01 0.08
C PHE A 147 -15.54 14.75 1.18
N THR A 148 -16.66 14.11 0.80
CA THR A 148 -17.81 13.93 1.68
C THR A 148 -17.83 12.58 2.40
N ASN A 149 -17.08 11.59 1.91
CA ASN A 149 -16.98 10.25 2.48
C ASN A 149 -15.53 9.95 2.86
N VAL A 150 -15.12 10.42 4.05
CA VAL A 150 -13.72 10.34 4.51
C VAL A 150 -13.62 9.56 5.81
N THR A 151 -12.85 8.47 5.76
CA THR A 151 -12.49 7.63 6.91
C THR A 151 -11.06 7.86 7.32
N ALA A 152 -10.83 8.43 8.51
CA ALA A 152 -9.54 8.46 9.15
C ALA A 152 -9.25 7.11 9.79
N LEU A 153 -8.21 6.41 9.34
CA LEU A 153 -7.86 5.08 9.81
C LEU A 153 -6.59 5.15 10.67
N ARG A 154 -6.75 4.99 11.97
CA ARG A 154 -5.62 4.94 12.92
C ARG A 154 -4.95 3.57 12.87
N ALA A 155 -3.70 3.51 13.29
CA ALA A 155 -2.98 2.24 13.42
C ALA A 155 -3.78 1.19 14.19
N ASN A 156 -3.70 -0.06 13.75
CA ASN A 156 -4.45 -1.23 14.23
C ASN A 156 -5.97 -1.16 14.02
N ALA A 157 -6.47 -0.17 13.30
CA ALA A 157 -7.87 -0.12 12.87
C ALA A 157 -8.04 -0.75 11.48
N ARG A 158 -9.27 -1.17 11.20
CA ARG A 158 -9.67 -1.82 9.95
C ARG A 158 -10.91 -1.13 9.38
N VAL A 159 -10.96 -1.04 8.06
CA VAL A 159 -12.15 -0.68 7.31
C VAL A 159 -12.40 -1.70 6.20
N THR A 160 -13.66 -1.88 5.83
CA THR A 160 -14.06 -2.76 4.73
C THR A 160 -14.62 -1.91 3.60
N VAL A 161 -14.15 -2.15 2.38
CA VAL A 161 -14.56 -1.42 1.17
C VAL A 161 -15.20 -2.42 0.18
N ARG A 162 -16.25 -1.97 -0.51
CA ARG A 162 -16.91 -2.70 -1.59
C ARG A 162 -16.91 -1.87 -2.86
N PRO A 163 -17.02 -2.48 -4.05
CA PRO A 163 -17.17 -1.75 -5.30
C PRO A 163 -18.32 -0.76 -5.27
N ARG A 164 -18.16 0.40 -5.90
CA ARG A 164 -19.21 1.43 -6.01
C ARG A 164 -20.31 1.07 -7.01
N ALA A 165 -20.03 0.22 -7.98
CA ALA A 165 -21.02 -0.21 -8.96
C ALA A 165 -21.95 -1.27 -8.37
N ASP A 166 -23.27 -1.12 -8.56
CA ASP A 166 -24.32 -2.03 -8.11
C ASP A 166 -24.24 -3.45 -8.75
N THR A 167 -23.31 -3.66 -9.67
CA THR A 167 -23.14 -4.93 -10.40
C THR A 167 -22.42 -6.02 -9.63
N ALA A 168 -21.84 -5.70 -8.47
CA ALA A 168 -21.25 -6.70 -7.62
C ALA A 168 -22.35 -7.48 -6.90
N ALA A 169 -22.73 -8.65 -7.46
CA ALA A 169 -23.33 -9.71 -6.65
C ALA A 169 -22.53 -9.81 -5.33
N ALA A 170 -23.15 -10.25 -4.23
CA ALA A 170 -22.59 -10.29 -2.88
C ALA A 170 -21.21 -10.94 -2.83
N GLY A 171 -20.22 -10.28 -3.43
CA GLY A 171 -18.82 -10.68 -3.52
C GLY A 171 -18.09 -10.38 -2.22
N GLU A 172 -16.87 -10.88 -2.14
CA GLU A 172 -15.96 -10.56 -1.05
C GLU A 172 -15.73 -9.05 -0.98
N ALA A 173 -15.24 -8.56 0.13
CA ALA A 173 -14.94 -7.16 0.34
C ALA A 173 -13.44 -6.99 0.58
N LEU A 174 -12.88 -5.87 0.13
CA LEU A 174 -11.53 -5.47 0.44
C LEU A 174 -11.44 -5.02 1.91
N SER A 175 -10.57 -5.64 2.68
CA SER A 175 -10.21 -5.21 4.02
C SER A 175 -8.93 -4.37 3.97
N ILE A 176 -8.97 -3.13 4.48
CA ILE A 176 -7.82 -2.25 4.63
C ILE A 176 -7.50 -2.14 6.12
N VAL A 177 -6.28 -2.53 6.51
CA VAL A 177 -5.80 -2.47 7.89
C VAL A 177 -4.63 -1.50 7.96
N ALA A 178 -4.75 -0.47 8.80
CA ALA A 178 -3.66 0.49 9.02
C ALA A 178 -2.69 0.01 10.09
N VAL A 179 -1.42 0.32 9.88
CA VAL A 179 -0.33 0.11 10.85
C VAL A 179 0.49 1.39 11.00
N GLU A 180 1.32 1.47 12.04
CA GLU A 180 2.20 2.61 12.24
C GLU A 180 3.29 2.63 11.16
N GLY A 181 3.20 3.63 10.29
CA GLY A 181 4.16 3.94 9.23
C GLY A 181 5.18 5.01 9.66
N ALA A 182 5.53 5.89 8.73
CA ALA A 182 6.58 6.87 8.90
C ALA A 182 6.32 7.88 10.03
N LEU A 183 7.40 8.25 10.72
CA LEU A 183 7.44 9.45 11.55
C LEU A 183 8.03 10.58 10.69
N VAL A 184 7.15 11.39 10.13
CA VAL A 184 7.55 12.55 9.33
C VAL A 184 7.42 13.81 10.19
N GLY A 185 8.54 14.45 10.49
CA GLY A 185 8.59 15.63 11.34
C GLY A 185 9.24 15.39 12.71
N PRO A 186 9.02 16.30 13.70
CA PRO A 186 9.61 16.17 15.03
C PRO A 186 9.23 14.87 15.74
N PRO A 187 10.04 14.40 16.71
CA PRO A 187 9.79 13.10 17.40
C PRO A 187 8.45 12.98 18.12
N TRP A 188 7.78 14.09 18.39
CA TRP A 188 6.44 14.14 19.02
C TRP A 188 5.29 14.17 18.00
N SER A 189 5.59 14.14 16.69
CA SER A 189 4.58 14.06 15.64
C SER A 189 3.86 12.71 15.68
N THR A 190 2.61 12.71 15.22
CA THR A 190 1.87 11.45 14.98
C THR A 190 2.51 10.71 13.81
N ARG A 191 2.71 9.40 13.97
CA ARG A 191 3.14 8.56 12.85
C ARG A 191 2.05 8.50 11.79
N GLU A 192 2.47 8.49 10.55
CA GLU A 192 1.63 8.24 9.39
C GLU A 192 1.27 6.75 9.25
N ALA A 193 0.58 6.36 8.20
CA ALA A 193 0.08 5.01 8.07
C ALA A 193 0.78 4.20 6.97
N GLY A 194 1.13 2.95 7.30
CA GLY A 194 1.24 1.86 6.34
C GLY A 194 -0.07 1.08 6.27
N PHE A 195 -0.31 0.37 5.18
CA PHE A 195 -1.56 -0.34 4.96
C PHE A 195 -1.36 -1.77 4.49
N PHE A 196 -2.15 -2.67 5.05
CA PHE A 196 -2.44 -3.97 4.45
C PHE A 196 -3.76 -3.87 3.68
N LEU A 197 -3.77 -4.40 2.46
CA LEU A 197 -4.95 -4.60 1.64
C LEU A 197 -5.17 -6.11 1.51
N ALA A 198 -6.28 -6.63 2.02
CA ALA A 198 -6.60 -8.04 1.97
C ALA A 198 -7.93 -8.25 1.23
N ASP A 199 -7.85 -8.92 0.10
CA ASP A 199 -8.95 -9.11 -0.85
C ASP A 199 -9.77 -10.35 -0.51
N GLY A 200 -10.71 -10.20 0.41
CA GLY A 200 -11.50 -11.32 0.90
C GLY A 200 -10.68 -12.34 1.71
N ALA A 201 -11.19 -13.56 1.80
CA ALA A 201 -10.57 -14.63 2.57
C ALA A 201 -9.37 -15.27 1.85
N GLU A 202 -9.51 -15.51 0.54
CA GLU A 202 -8.56 -16.28 -0.28
C GLU A 202 -7.84 -15.42 -1.34
N GLY A 203 -8.24 -14.16 -1.52
CA GLY A 203 -7.68 -13.24 -2.51
C GLY A 203 -6.32 -12.67 -2.12
N ALA A 204 -5.79 -11.80 -2.98
CA ALA A 204 -4.46 -11.22 -2.83
C ALA A 204 -4.34 -10.35 -1.58
N ARG A 205 -3.14 -10.33 -1.03
CA ARG A 205 -2.77 -9.50 0.13
C ARG A 205 -1.55 -8.66 -0.21
N LEU A 206 -1.72 -7.35 -0.13
CA LEU A 206 -0.65 -6.38 -0.37
C LEU A 206 -0.28 -5.67 0.94
N TYR A 207 0.99 -5.30 1.06
CA TYR A 207 1.45 -4.34 2.05
C TYR A 207 2.02 -3.12 1.35
N TYR A 208 1.59 -1.93 1.77
CA TYR A 208 2.04 -0.64 1.26
C TYR A 208 2.52 0.26 2.39
N GLU A 209 3.75 0.77 2.28
CA GLU A 209 4.30 1.81 3.16
C GLU A 209 5.35 2.62 2.38
N PRO A 210 5.10 3.92 2.15
CA PRO A 210 5.86 4.71 1.18
C PRO A 210 7.21 5.25 1.67
N HIS A 211 7.56 5.08 2.94
CA HIS A 211 8.82 5.58 3.49
C HIS A 211 9.74 4.48 4.03
N CYS A 212 9.29 3.24 4.04
CA CYS A 212 9.97 2.12 4.70
C CYS A 212 10.38 2.44 6.16
N SER A 213 9.55 3.27 6.83
CA SER A 213 9.71 3.67 8.23
C SER A 213 8.50 3.19 9.03
N TYR A 214 8.65 2.10 9.76
CA TYR A 214 7.55 1.34 10.35
C TYR A 214 7.86 0.94 11.80
N VAL A 215 6.83 0.53 12.54
CA VAL A 215 6.96 -0.08 13.87
C VAL A 215 6.76 -1.59 13.72
N PRO A 216 7.79 -2.43 13.95
CA PRO A 216 7.74 -3.88 13.70
C PRO A 216 6.55 -4.58 14.38
N GLU A 217 6.23 -4.20 15.62
CA GLU A 217 5.13 -4.80 16.37
C GLU A 217 3.77 -4.47 15.76
N SER A 218 3.60 -3.25 15.25
CA SER A 218 2.39 -2.81 14.53
C SER A 218 2.25 -3.56 13.20
N VAL A 219 3.34 -3.70 12.44
CA VAL A 219 3.36 -4.45 11.18
C VAL A 219 3.00 -5.92 11.42
N LYS A 220 3.62 -6.58 12.43
CA LYS A 220 3.29 -7.97 12.80
C LYS A 220 1.84 -8.14 13.25
N ALA A 221 1.28 -7.15 13.96
CA ALA A 221 -0.12 -7.18 14.35
C ALA A 221 -1.04 -7.07 13.12
N GLY A 222 -0.75 -6.15 12.19
CA GLY A 222 -1.46 -6.00 10.92
C GLY A 222 -1.38 -7.27 10.07
N LEU A 223 -0.18 -7.86 9.95
CA LEU A 223 0.04 -9.12 9.23
C LEU A 223 -0.85 -10.25 9.76
N ARG A 224 -0.91 -10.42 11.09
CA ARG A 224 -1.83 -11.40 11.72
C ARG A 224 -3.29 -11.10 11.41
N ALA A 225 -3.66 -9.82 11.38
CA ALA A 225 -5.03 -9.39 11.12
C ALA A 225 -5.50 -9.69 9.67
N VAL A 226 -4.56 -9.86 8.73
CA VAL A 226 -4.86 -10.21 7.33
C VAL A 226 -4.55 -11.67 6.98
N GLY A 227 -4.35 -12.53 7.97
CA GLY A 227 -4.15 -13.98 7.75
C GLY A 227 -2.69 -14.44 7.76
N GLY A 228 -1.75 -13.58 8.14
CA GLY A 228 -0.35 -13.96 8.40
C GLY A 228 0.58 -14.03 7.19
N THR A 229 0.10 -13.69 5.99
CA THR A 229 0.90 -13.66 4.76
C THR A 229 0.58 -12.45 3.92
N VAL A 230 1.53 -12.02 3.07
CA VAL A 230 1.33 -11.04 1.99
C VAL A 230 1.97 -11.56 0.70
N ASP A 231 1.34 -11.27 -0.43
CA ASP A 231 1.79 -11.69 -1.75
C ASP A 231 2.83 -10.73 -2.31
N ALA A 232 2.61 -9.43 -2.11
CA ALA A 232 3.54 -8.39 -2.54
C ALA A 232 3.68 -7.26 -1.52
N VAL A 233 4.86 -6.64 -1.51
CA VAL A 233 5.21 -5.46 -0.73
C VAL A 233 5.52 -4.31 -1.67
N ILE A 234 4.87 -3.18 -1.44
CA ILE A 234 5.07 -1.93 -2.18
C ILE A 234 5.73 -0.95 -1.22
N THR A 235 7.03 -0.70 -1.39
CA THR A 235 7.83 0.13 -0.49
C THR A 235 9.07 0.66 -1.20
N PRO A 236 9.67 1.79 -0.79
CA PRO A 236 10.94 2.22 -1.35
C PRO A 236 12.08 1.30 -0.92
N VAL A 237 13.07 1.17 -1.82
CA VAL A 237 14.31 0.42 -1.55
C VAL A 237 15.53 1.33 -1.52
N ARG A 238 15.37 2.60 -1.89
CA ARG A 238 16.40 3.64 -1.81
C ARG A 238 16.10 4.56 -0.63
N SER A 239 17.12 4.84 0.18
CA SER A 239 17.01 5.82 1.26
C SER A 239 17.10 7.24 0.72
N VAL A 240 16.33 8.14 1.33
CA VAL A 240 16.36 9.58 1.06
C VAL A 240 16.45 10.32 2.38
N ASP A 241 17.36 11.28 2.47
CA ASP A 241 17.49 12.18 3.61
C ASP A 241 17.48 13.65 3.18
N VAL A 242 17.20 14.54 4.12
CA VAL A 242 17.38 15.98 3.96
C VAL A 242 18.31 16.47 5.07
N VAL A 243 19.50 16.93 4.66
CA VAL A 243 20.54 17.39 5.60
C VAL A 243 20.89 16.30 6.65
N GLY A 244 20.91 15.02 6.23
CA GLY A 244 21.17 13.88 7.10
C GLY A 244 19.99 13.48 7.99
N PHE A 245 18.84 14.13 7.87
CA PHE A 245 17.62 13.69 8.55
C PHE A 245 16.88 12.68 7.64
N PRO A 246 16.70 11.42 8.07
CA PRO A 246 16.10 10.39 7.23
C PRO A 246 14.61 10.67 7.01
N LEU A 247 14.22 10.82 5.75
CA LEU A 247 12.81 10.92 5.32
C LEU A 247 12.29 9.56 4.85
N VAL A 248 13.07 8.87 4.03
CA VAL A 248 12.75 7.55 3.48
C VAL A 248 13.86 6.61 3.88
N SER A 249 13.51 5.49 4.48
CA SER A 249 14.43 4.40 4.74
C SER A 249 14.36 3.36 3.61
N GLY A 250 15.49 2.82 3.21
CA GLY A 250 15.57 1.82 2.14
C GLY A 250 16.58 0.74 2.49
N GLY A 251 17.15 0.08 1.50
CA GLY A 251 18.22 -0.88 1.67
C GLY A 251 17.96 -1.91 2.78
N GLN A 252 18.76 -1.86 3.83
CA GLN A 252 18.62 -2.78 4.97
C GLN A 252 17.27 -2.69 5.66
N SER A 253 16.70 -1.47 5.82
CA SER A 253 15.37 -1.31 6.44
C SER A 253 14.27 -2.00 5.62
N ALA A 254 14.37 -1.96 4.29
CA ALA A 254 13.45 -2.68 3.42
C ALA A 254 13.64 -4.20 3.55
N ALA A 255 14.87 -4.69 3.64
CA ALA A 255 15.13 -6.12 3.88
C ALA A 255 14.64 -6.57 5.27
N ASP A 256 14.79 -5.74 6.32
CA ASP A 256 14.23 -6.00 7.65
C ASP A 256 12.69 -6.04 7.63
N LEU A 257 12.07 -5.16 6.84
CA LEU A 257 10.62 -5.17 6.61
C LEU A 257 10.16 -6.50 6.00
N LEU A 258 10.88 -7.00 4.99
CA LEU A 258 10.55 -8.29 4.38
C LEU A 258 10.63 -9.45 5.39
N GLU A 259 11.62 -9.45 6.30
CA GLU A 259 11.64 -10.43 7.39
C GLU A 259 10.46 -10.29 8.34
N CYS A 260 10.12 -9.04 8.71
CA CYS A 260 8.97 -8.75 9.56
C CYS A 260 7.65 -9.24 8.94
N LEU A 261 7.53 -9.19 7.60
CA LEU A 261 6.37 -9.64 6.83
C LEU A 261 6.39 -11.14 6.47
N GLY A 262 7.36 -11.91 6.98
CA GLY A 262 7.43 -13.36 6.73
C GLY A 262 8.00 -13.73 5.37
N ARG A 263 8.79 -12.85 4.76
CA ARG A 263 9.49 -13.04 3.48
C ARG A 263 8.52 -13.21 2.31
N PRO A 264 7.77 -12.16 1.94
CA PRO A 264 6.90 -12.15 0.77
C PRO A 264 7.69 -12.47 -0.50
N ARG A 265 7.02 -13.05 -1.49
CA ARG A 265 7.68 -13.48 -2.73
C ARG A 265 7.99 -12.36 -3.69
N LEU A 266 7.27 -11.23 -3.59
CA LEU A 266 7.37 -10.11 -4.51
C LEU A 266 7.56 -8.80 -3.75
N VAL A 267 8.52 -8.00 -4.20
CA VAL A 267 8.69 -6.59 -3.81
C VAL A 267 8.57 -5.74 -5.06
N ILE A 268 7.75 -4.71 -4.99
CA ILE A 268 7.60 -3.70 -6.02
C ILE A 268 8.15 -2.39 -5.46
N PRO A 269 9.38 -1.99 -5.81
CA PRO A 269 9.98 -0.77 -5.33
C PRO A 269 9.23 0.47 -5.78
N LEU A 270 8.92 1.39 -4.86
CA LEU A 270 8.52 2.73 -5.23
C LEU A 270 9.71 3.51 -5.78
N ARG A 271 9.47 4.22 -6.88
CA ARG A 271 10.49 5.03 -7.58
C ARG A 271 10.34 6.52 -7.25
N ASN A 272 10.04 6.83 -5.99
CA ASN A 272 9.76 8.17 -5.51
C ASN A 272 10.93 9.15 -5.60
N GLY A 273 12.16 8.66 -5.72
CA GLY A 273 13.37 9.47 -5.95
C GLY A 273 13.68 9.73 -7.44
N GLU A 274 12.88 9.21 -8.37
CA GLU A 274 13.11 9.37 -9.81
C GLU A 274 12.25 10.51 -10.38
N LEU A 275 12.53 11.71 -9.95
CA LEU A 275 11.86 12.94 -10.35
C LEU A 275 12.88 13.91 -10.97
N GLU A 276 12.44 14.70 -11.93
CA GLU A 276 13.13 15.93 -12.29
C GLU A 276 12.86 16.95 -11.19
N GLN A 277 13.93 17.45 -10.56
CA GLN A 277 13.82 18.27 -9.36
C GLN A 277 14.47 19.63 -9.58
N GLU A 278 13.77 20.68 -9.16
CA GLU A 278 14.25 22.06 -9.18
C GLU A 278 13.96 22.73 -7.82
N GLY A 279 14.70 23.77 -7.49
CA GLY A 279 14.51 24.58 -6.29
C GLY A 279 15.70 24.55 -5.36
N VAL A 280 15.70 25.48 -4.40
CA VAL A 280 16.87 25.70 -3.51
C VAL A 280 17.11 24.56 -2.52
N SER A 281 16.09 23.75 -2.22
CA SER A 281 16.21 22.62 -1.31
C SER A 281 16.77 21.36 -1.96
N VAL A 282 16.83 21.27 -3.30
CA VAL A 282 17.29 20.06 -4.01
C VAL A 282 18.71 19.68 -3.62
N GLY A 283 19.60 20.67 -3.47
CA GLY A 283 20.98 20.43 -3.02
C GLY A 283 21.12 19.91 -1.58
N LEU A 284 20.02 19.86 -0.81
CA LEU A 284 19.97 19.35 0.56
C LEU A 284 19.50 17.90 0.64
N ILE A 285 19.05 17.33 -0.48
CA ILE A 285 18.52 15.96 -0.56
C ILE A 285 19.67 14.99 -0.81
N GLY A 286 19.89 14.09 0.14
CA GLY A 286 20.83 12.97 0.01
C GLY A 286 20.11 11.66 -0.32
N THR A 287 20.84 10.72 -0.92
CA THR A 287 20.37 9.36 -1.15
C THR A 287 21.51 8.35 -1.00
N ASP A 288 21.19 7.12 -0.58
CA ASP A 288 22.18 6.03 -0.49
C ASP A 288 22.51 5.42 -1.86
N GLY A 289 21.85 5.83 -2.94
CA GLY A 289 22.09 5.33 -4.29
C GLY A 289 21.64 3.89 -4.54
N THR A 290 20.95 3.23 -3.60
CA THR A 290 20.46 1.86 -3.80
C THR A 290 19.55 1.78 -5.02
N THR A 291 19.87 0.88 -5.95
CA THR A 291 19.08 0.55 -7.13
C THR A 291 18.21 -0.67 -6.89
N GLY A 292 17.20 -0.90 -7.76
CA GLY A 292 16.40 -2.12 -7.71
C GLY A 292 17.25 -3.39 -7.86
N GLU A 293 18.26 -3.37 -8.74
CA GLU A 293 19.21 -4.47 -8.93
C GLU A 293 20.09 -4.69 -7.68
N GLY A 294 20.59 -3.60 -7.08
CA GLY A 294 21.36 -3.67 -5.84
C GLY A 294 20.53 -4.22 -4.69
N PHE A 295 19.25 -3.85 -4.61
CA PHE A 295 18.33 -4.41 -3.62
C PHE A 295 18.00 -5.88 -3.90
N ALA A 296 17.86 -6.29 -5.16
CA ALA A 296 17.68 -7.69 -5.52
C ALA A 296 18.87 -8.55 -5.09
N ALA A 297 20.10 -8.07 -5.32
CA ALA A 297 21.32 -8.73 -4.84
C ALA A 297 21.35 -8.86 -3.30
N LEU A 298 20.94 -7.82 -2.57
CA LEU A 298 20.80 -7.86 -1.11
C LEU A 298 19.78 -8.90 -0.66
N CYS A 299 18.64 -9.00 -1.37
CA CYS A 299 17.63 -10.03 -1.09
C CYS A 299 18.16 -11.44 -1.34
N ASP A 300 18.89 -11.64 -2.42
CA ASP A 300 19.51 -12.95 -2.75
C ASP A 300 20.55 -13.36 -1.71
N GLU A 301 21.39 -12.43 -1.25
CA GLU A 301 22.36 -12.67 -0.17
C GLU A 301 21.65 -13.04 1.15
N ARG A 302 20.61 -12.28 1.52
CA ARG A 302 19.97 -12.40 2.84
C ARG A 302 18.96 -13.54 2.93
N PHE A 303 18.21 -13.79 1.87
CA PHE A 303 17.10 -14.75 1.86
C PHE A 303 17.35 -16.00 1.03
N GLY A 304 18.36 -15.96 0.17
CA GLY A 304 18.67 -16.98 -0.81
C GLY A 304 18.18 -16.61 -2.21
N VAL A 305 18.99 -17.02 -3.20
CA VAL A 305 18.78 -16.67 -4.62
C VAL A 305 17.36 -17.00 -5.10
N GLY A 306 16.69 -16.01 -5.66
CA GLY A 306 15.35 -16.13 -6.25
C GLY A 306 14.22 -16.37 -5.24
N LYS A 307 14.46 -16.22 -3.94
CA LYS A 307 13.41 -16.37 -2.91
C LYS A 307 12.48 -15.16 -2.83
N VAL A 308 13.02 -13.99 -3.12
CA VAL A 308 12.27 -12.72 -3.19
C VAL A 308 12.50 -12.12 -4.57
N LYS A 309 11.45 -11.98 -5.37
CA LYS A 309 11.52 -11.27 -6.65
C LYS A 309 11.42 -9.78 -6.38
N VAL A 310 12.38 -9.01 -6.89
CA VAL A 310 12.30 -7.55 -6.92
C VAL A 310 11.90 -7.14 -8.33
N GLU A 311 10.72 -6.54 -8.49
CA GLU A 311 10.18 -6.15 -9.78
C GLU A 311 10.03 -4.64 -9.87
N MET A 312 10.95 -4.01 -10.65
CA MET A 312 10.92 -2.57 -10.87
C MET A 312 9.72 -2.20 -11.76
N PRO A 313 8.78 -1.39 -11.26
CA PRO A 313 7.61 -1.05 -12.04
C PRO A 313 7.96 -0.05 -13.15
N THR A 314 7.35 -0.23 -14.32
CA THR A 314 7.34 0.77 -15.39
C THR A 314 6.05 1.58 -15.30
N PRO A 315 6.11 2.93 -15.34
CA PRO A 315 4.91 3.75 -15.27
C PRO A 315 3.89 3.36 -16.35
N GLY A 316 2.64 3.15 -15.96
CA GLY A 316 1.53 2.78 -16.84
C GLY A 316 1.49 1.31 -17.26
N VAL A 317 2.48 0.51 -16.91
CA VAL A 317 2.51 -0.93 -17.23
C VAL A 317 1.94 -1.73 -16.06
N GLU A 318 0.99 -2.62 -16.37
CA GLU A 318 0.37 -3.48 -15.36
C GLU A 318 1.29 -4.64 -14.96
N ILE A 319 1.38 -4.88 -13.66
CA ILE A 319 1.98 -6.08 -13.05
C ILE A 319 0.83 -6.91 -12.48
N VAL A 320 0.79 -8.19 -12.81
CA VAL A 320 -0.18 -9.16 -12.25
C VAL A 320 0.47 -9.88 -11.08
N ILE A 321 -0.21 -9.87 -9.92
CA ILE A 321 0.24 -10.43 -8.64
C ILE A 321 -0.65 -11.62 -8.28
#